data_2aeee5437dd22e7ef0c8cae891a5596f
#
_entry.id   2aeee5437dd22e7ef0c8cae891a5596f
#
_cell.length_a   1.000
_cell.length_b   1.000
_cell.length_c   1.000
_cell.angle_alpha   90.00
_cell.angle_beta   90.00
_cell.angle_gamma   90.00
#
_symmetry.space_group_name_H-M   'P 1'
#
loop_
_entity.id
_entity.type
_entity.pdbx_description
1 polymer ?
#
loop_
_entity_poly.entity_id
_entity_poly.type
_entity_poly.pdbx_seq_one_letter_code
_entity_poly.pdbx_strand_id
1 'polypeptide(L)'
;AAFMPVAAQERHPEYLQAEKFTGSKLKNMLFSTKVDPHWFQKGNCFWFEYKTSEGTFWYVVDPVARTKKLLFDREKLAAQLTEIVQDPFEARQIPVRNLKAGEDGRTFTFEIVSSQDKKSDDKSKKDKKEKQVFYFSYDYPTQKLTHLTDKEKEADRKGWASVSPDGQTVVYAKDCNLYKMSIADYRKAQKDEKDSTIVEVQLTTDGTPDFGYGIPYSLLNTDTLCNGKRRYAWGAWSPDSKHFVT
;
A
#
# COMPACT_ATOMS: atom_id res chain seq x y z
N ALA A 1 -29.85 48.65 -49.17
CA ALA A 1 -29.32 47.53 -48.43
C ALA A 1 -28.66 48.06 -47.16
N ALA A 2 -29.31 47.81 -46.00
CA ALA A 2 -28.79 48.17 -44.68
C ALA A 2 -27.87 47.09 -44.20
N PHE A 3 -26.60 47.42 -43.99
CA PHE A 3 -25.65 46.56 -43.29
C PHE A 3 -25.91 46.66 -41.78
N MET A 4 -26.38 45.60 -41.18
CA MET A 4 -26.34 45.46 -39.73
C MET A 4 -24.95 45.05 -39.31
N PRO A 5 -24.27 45.77 -38.39
CA PRO A 5 -23.03 45.30 -37.83
C PRO A 5 -23.33 44.10 -36.91
N VAL A 6 -22.77 42.95 -37.21
CA VAL A 6 -22.73 41.82 -36.30
C VAL A 6 -21.76 42.19 -35.17
N ALA A 7 -22.30 42.55 -34.03
CA ALA A 7 -21.50 42.71 -32.82
C ALA A 7 -20.99 41.33 -32.42
N ALA A 8 -19.73 41.07 -32.68
CA ALA A 8 -19.04 39.92 -32.11
C ALA A 8 -19.07 40.09 -30.58
N GLN A 9 -19.81 39.24 -29.90
CA GLN A 9 -19.74 39.17 -28.43
C GLN A 9 -18.31 38.79 -28.04
N GLU A 10 -17.58 39.79 -27.56
CA GLU A 10 -16.32 39.50 -26.87
C GLU A 10 -16.65 38.69 -25.63
N ARG A 11 -16.49 37.38 -25.72
CA ARG A 11 -16.52 36.49 -24.53
C ARG A 11 -15.27 36.80 -23.75
N HIS A 12 -15.37 37.64 -22.73
CA HIS A 12 -14.32 37.75 -21.73
C HIS A 12 -14.15 36.38 -21.06
N PRO A 13 -12.94 35.80 -21.13
CA PRO A 13 -12.72 34.52 -20.47
C PRO A 13 -12.93 34.69 -18.96
N GLU A 14 -13.89 33.97 -18.40
CA GLU A 14 -14.19 33.99 -16.96
C GLU A 14 -13.15 33.16 -16.20
N TYR A 15 -11.95 33.71 -16.05
CA TYR A 15 -10.84 33.06 -15.37
C TYR A 15 -11.19 32.68 -13.92
N LEU A 16 -12.02 33.47 -13.23
CA LEU A 16 -12.48 33.17 -11.87
C LEU A 16 -13.39 31.94 -11.82
N GLN A 17 -14.14 31.65 -12.87
CA GLN A 17 -14.89 30.41 -12.95
C GLN A 17 -13.97 29.22 -13.32
N ALA A 18 -13.07 29.42 -14.28
CA ALA A 18 -12.10 28.40 -14.65
C ALA A 18 -11.21 27.99 -13.48
N GLU A 19 -10.85 28.93 -12.60
CA GLU A 19 -10.08 28.64 -11.40
C GLU A 19 -10.80 27.69 -10.41
N LYS A 20 -12.13 27.65 -10.41
CA LYS A 20 -12.92 26.70 -9.61
C LYS A 20 -12.74 25.25 -10.06
N PHE A 21 -12.36 25.05 -11.31
CA PHE A 21 -12.19 23.73 -11.94
C PHE A 21 -10.73 23.34 -12.17
N THR A 22 -9.79 23.96 -11.47
CA THR A 22 -8.39 23.53 -11.50
C THR A 22 -8.26 22.10 -10.96
N GLY A 23 -7.31 21.33 -11.48
CA GLY A 23 -7.11 19.93 -11.10
C GLY A 23 -6.95 19.71 -9.60
N SER A 24 -6.33 20.66 -8.88
CA SER A 24 -6.19 20.61 -7.42
C SER A 24 -7.53 20.78 -6.70
N LYS A 25 -8.39 21.68 -7.15
CA LYS A 25 -9.72 21.88 -6.56
C LYS A 25 -10.67 20.73 -6.91
N LEU A 26 -10.65 20.26 -8.16
CA LEU A 26 -11.44 19.09 -8.60
C LEU A 26 -11.06 17.84 -7.80
N LYS A 27 -9.78 17.62 -7.51
CA LYS A 27 -9.32 16.48 -6.71
C LYS A 27 -9.92 16.45 -5.30
N ASN A 28 -10.22 17.63 -4.74
CA ASN A 28 -10.85 17.75 -3.42
C ASN A 28 -12.40 17.66 -3.48
N MET A 29 -12.99 17.75 -4.68
CA MET A 29 -14.42 17.66 -4.90
C MET A 29 -14.86 16.29 -5.44
N LEU A 30 -13.92 15.53 -6.00
CA LEU A 30 -14.16 14.18 -6.52
C LEU A 30 -13.77 13.16 -5.45
N PHE A 31 -14.75 12.42 -5.01
CA PHE A 31 -14.58 11.28 -4.12
C PHE A 31 -14.43 9.98 -4.92
N SER A 32 -14.63 8.82 -4.32
CA SER A 32 -14.48 7.55 -5.00
C SER A 32 -15.39 7.45 -6.23
N THR A 33 -14.79 7.41 -7.43
CA THR A 33 -15.51 7.25 -8.71
C THR A 33 -15.56 5.80 -9.17
N LYS A 34 -14.79 4.92 -8.53
CA LYS A 34 -14.76 3.49 -8.78
C LYS A 34 -14.75 2.72 -7.47
N VAL A 35 -15.10 1.45 -7.55
CA VAL A 35 -14.99 0.49 -6.46
C VAL A 35 -13.79 -0.41 -6.76
N ASP A 36 -12.85 -0.50 -5.82
CA ASP A 36 -11.74 -1.46 -5.86
C ASP A 36 -12.05 -2.61 -4.89
N PRO A 37 -12.57 -3.77 -5.37
CA PRO A 37 -12.97 -4.87 -4.50
C PRO A 37 -11.76 -5.67 -4.03
N HIS A 38 -11.70 -5.91 -2.74
CA HIS A 38 -10.74 -6.80 -2.09
C HIS A 38 -11.46 -8.10 -1.71
N TRP A 39 -11.25 -9.15 -2.51
CA TRP A 39 -11.90 -10.43 -2.30
C TRP A 39 -11.32 -11.16 -1.10
N PHE A 40 -12.17 -11.81 -0.31
CA PHE A 40 -11.72 -12.73 0.72
C PHE A 40 -11.13 -13.98 0.08
N GLN A 41 -10.11 -14.56 0.71
CA GLN A 41 -9.48 -15.77 0.20
C GLN A 41 -10.44 -16.96 0.18
N LYS A 42 -11.38 -17.01 1.11
CA LYS A 42 -12.41 -18.02 1.20
C LYS A 42 -13.79 -17.38 1.05
N GLY A 43 -14.57 -17.89 0.10
CA GLY A 43 -15.93 -17.41 -0.16
C GLY A 43 -16.03 -16.41 -1.32
N ASN A 44 -17.24 -15.95 -1.58
CA ASN A 44 -17.58 -15.03 -2.66
C ASN A 44 -17.79 -13.60 -2.18
N CYS A 45 -17.37 -13.29 -0.96
CA CYS A 45 -17.51 -11.96 -0.37
C CYS A 45 -16.30 -11.09 -0.68
N PHE A 46 -16.50 -9.79 -0.67
CA PHE A 46 -15.41 -8.81 -0.79
C PHE A 46 -15.70 -7.60 0.09
N TRP A 47 -14.66 -6.84 0.38
CA TRP A 47 -14.79 -5.54 1.01
C TRP A 47 -14.20 -4.47 0.10
N PHE A 48 -14.62 -3.21 0.32
CA PHE A 48 -14.07 -2.06 -0.39
C PHE A 48 -14.17 -0.79 0.44
N GLU A 49 -13.26 0.14 0.16
CA GLU A 49 -13.27 1.49 0.71
C GLU A 49 -14.01 2.43 -0.24
N TYR A 50 -14.83 3.31 0.31
CA TYR A 50 -15.55 4.31 -0.44
C TYR A 50 -15.52 5.67 0.26
N LYS A 51 -14.95 6.67 -0.39
CA LYS A 51 -14.85 8.04 0.10
C LYS A 51 -16.03 8.87 -0.37
N THR A 52 -16.56 9.67 0.53
CA THR A 52 -17.64 10.63 0.27
C THR A 52 -17.33 11.96 0.95
N SER A 53 -18.16 12.97 0.77
CA SER A 53 -18.09 14.24 1.52
C SER A 53 -18.26 14.06 3.03
N GLU A 54 -18.89 12.95 3.45
CA GLU A 54 -19.12 12.62 4.86
C GLU A 54 -18.00 11.80 5.49
N GLY A 55 -16.94 11.52 4.72
CA GLY A 55 -15.79 10.75 5.15
C GLY A 55 -15.63 9.43 4.42
N THR A 56 -14.78 8.57 4.98
CA THR A 56 -14.47 7.25 4.42
C THR A 56 -15.35 6.18 5.04
N PHE A 57 -15.90 5.32 4.19
CA PHE A 57 -16.71 4.18 4.57
C PHE A 57 -16.05 2.90 4.07
N TRP A 58 -16.16 1.85 4.85
CA TRP A 58 -15.73 0.51 4.46
C TRP A 58 -16.93 -0.42 4.47
N TYR A 59 -17.12 -1.15 3.37
CA TYR A 59 -18.26 -2.02 3.17
C TYR A 59 -17.80 -3.46 2.98
N VAL A 60 -18.56 -4.39 3.52
CA VAL A 60 -18.50 -5.82 3.21
C VAL A 60 -19.71 -6.16 2.36
N VAL A 61 -19.47 -6.84 1.25
CA VAL A 61 -20.49 -7.26 0.29
C VAL A 61 -20.48 -8.77 0.15
N ASP A 62 -21.66 -9.34 0.25
CA ASP A 62 -21.96 -10.72 -0.12
C ASP A 62 -22.84 -10.71 -1.37
N PRO A 63 -22.29 -11.02 -2.55
CA PRO A 63 -23.05 -11.03 -3.81
C PRO A 63 -24.09 -12.14 -3.85
N VAL A 64 -23.86 -13.27 -3.17
CA VAL A 64 -24.79 -14.41 -3.13
C VAL A 64 -26.02 -14.06 -2.29
N ALA A 65 -25.79 -13.54 -1.09
CA ALA A 65 -26.86 -13.08 -0.22
C ALA A 65 -27.43 -11.71 -0.63
N ARG A 66 -26.83 -11.04 -1.64
CA ARG A 66 -27.17 -9.68 -2.09
C ARG A 66 -27.20 -8.66 -0.96
N THR A 67 -26.25 -8.73 -0.05
CA THR A 67 -26.15 -7.83 1.10
C THR A 67 -24.92 -6.95 1.01
N LYS A 68 -25.08 -5.70 1.45
CA LYS A 68 -24.01 -4.72 1.64
C LYS A 68 -24.13 -4.15 3.05
N LYS A 69 -23.09 -4.31 3.86
CA LYS A 69 -23.08 -3.87 5.26
C LYS A 69 -21.82 -3.02 5.51
N LEU A 70 -21.91 -2.09 6.45
CA LEU A 70 -20.73 -1.38 6.93
C LEU A 70 -19.80 -2.36 7.65
N LEU A 71 -18.50 -2.27 7.35
CA LEU A 71 -17.47 -3.02 8.07
C LEU A 71 -17.31 -2.49 9.49
N PHE A 72 -17.31 -1.16 9.65
CA PHE A 72 -17.17 -0.48 10.94
C PHE A 72 -18.41 0.35 11.26
N ASP A 73 -18.87 0.28 12.50
CA ASP A 73 -19.62 1.36 13.11
C ASP A 73 -18.61 2.46 13.46
N ARG A 74 -18.60 3.56 12.71
CA ARG A 74 -17.58 4.61 12.80
C ARG A 74 -17.57 5.32 14.15
N GLU A 75 -18.74 5.51 14.74
CA GLU A 75 -18.85 6.18 16.04
C GLU A 75 -18.28 5.30 17.16
N LYS A 76 -18.64 4.03 17.16
CA LYS A 76 -18.08 3.05 18.09
C LYS A 76 -16.58 2.87 17.91
N LEU A 77 -16.12 2.78 16.65
CA LEU A 77 -14.70 2.62 16.35
C LEU A 77 -13.90 3.86 16.82
N ALA A 78 -14.39 5.06 16.56
CA ALA A 78 -13.74 6.30 17.00
C ALA A 78 -13.66 6.39 18.53
N ALA A 79 -14.73 6.00 19.23
CA ALA A 79 -14.75 5.97 20.69
C ALA A 79 -13.72 4.98 21.26
N GLN A 80 -13.69 3.75 20.74
CA GLN A 80 -12.74 2.72 21.15
C GLN A 80 -11.29 3.12 20.87
N LEU A 81 -11.03 3.70 19.70
CA LEU A 81 -9.69 4.19 19.33
C LEU A 81 -9.26 5.33 20.26
N THR A 82 -10.14 6.28 20.53
CA THR A 82 -9.84 7.41 21.45
C THR A 82 -9.49 6.90 22.84
N GLU A 83 -10.21 5.90 23.33
CA GLU A 83 -9.96 5.30 24.65
C GLU A 83 -8.60 4.59 24.71
N ILE A 84 -8.26 3.80 23.65
CA ILE A 84 -7.03 2.99 23.64
C ILE A 84 -5.79 3.85 23.33
N VAL A 85 -5.89 4.71 22.33
CA VAL A 85 -4.73 5.51 21.83
C VAL A 85 -4.49 6.74 22.68
N GLN A 86 -5.50 7.19 23.45
CA GLN A 86 -5.48 8.45 24.22
C GLN A 86 -5.27 9.68 23.30
N ASP A 87 -5.86 9.62 22.10
CA ASP A 87 -5.83 10.67 21.09
C ASP A 87 -7.25 10.81 20.50
N PRO A 88 -7.83 12.01 20.37
CA PRO A 88 -9.19 12.17 19.89
C PRO A 88 -9.31 11.81 18.40
N PHE A 89 -10.26 10.93 18.06
CA PHE A 89 -10.58 10.56 16.69
C PHE A 89 -12.00 10.97 16.32
N GLU A 90 -12.13 11.63 15.18
CA GLU A 90 -13.44 11.96 14.62
C GLU A 90 -13.99 10.79 13.79
N ALA A 91 -15.26 10.43 14.03
CA ALA A 91 -15.93 9.33 13.31
C ALA A 91 -15.96 9.52 11.77
N ARG A 92 -15.91 10.77 11.31
CA ARG A 92 -15.89 11.09 9.88
C ARG A 92 -14.54 10.86 9.21
N GLN A 93 -13.42 10.98 9.97
CA GLN A 93 -12.06 10.99 9.44
C GLN A 93 -11.12 10.07 10.23
N ILE A 94 -11.54 8.84 10.45
CA ILE A 94 -10.69 7.84 11.10
C ILE A 94 -9.52 7.51 10.16
N PRO A 95 -8.24 7.72 10.56
CA PRO A 95 -7.08 7.52 9.71
C PRO A 95 -6.67 6.04 9.61
N VAL A 96 -7.58 5.17 9.18
CA VAL A 96 -7.31 3.75 8.95
C VAL A 96 -6.32 3.61 7.79
N ARG A 97 -5.26 2.85 8.01
CA ARG A 97 -4.24 2.50 6.99
C ARG A 97 -4.00 1.01 6.98
N ASN A 98 -3.53 0.51 5.84
CA ASN A 98 -3.11 -0.89 5.65
C ASN A 98 -4.17 -1.90 6.13
N LEU A 99 -5.45 -1.61 5.82
CA LEU A 99 -6.56 -2.51 6.15
C LEU A 99 -6.41 -3.80 5.36
N LYS A 100 -6.33 -4.92 6.08
CA LYS A 100 -6.21 -6.27 5.54
C LYS A 100 -7.26 -7.16 6.16
N ALA A 101 -7.92 -7.97 5.34
CA ALA A 101 -8.79 -9.04 5.83
C ALA A 101 -7.96 -10.28 6.17
N GLY A 102 -8.29 -10.93 7.27
CA GLY A 102 -7.75 -12.25 7.60
C GLY A 102 -8.30 -13.34 6.67
N GLU A 103 -7.64 -14.50 6.65
CA GLU A 103 -8.06 -15.65 5.84
C GLU A 103 -9.46 -16.18 6.18
N ASP A 104 -9.92 -15.93 7.42
CA ASP A 104 -11.24 -16.28 7.93
C ASP A 104 -12.37 -15.42 7.39
N GLY A 105 -12.05 -14.28 6.74
CA GLY A 105 -13.02 -13.28 6.27
C GLY A 105 -13.81 -12.59 7.40
N ARG A 106 -13.41 -12.78 8.66
CA ARG A 106 -14.06 -12.22 9.86
C ARG A 106 -13.21 -11.18 10.55
N THR A 107 -11.91 -11.44 10.58
CA THR A 107 -10.94 -10.60 11.27
C THR A 107 -10.30 -9.61 10.31
N PHE A 108 -10.21 -8.36 10.71
CA PHE A 108 -9.53 -7.31 9.94
C PHE A 108 -8.39 -6.72 10.77
N THR A 109 -7.25 -6.54 10.15
CA THR A 109 -6.11 -5.87 10.78
C THR A 109 -5.85 -4.54 10.08
N PHE A 110 -5.53 -3.51 10.83
CA PHE A 110 -5.24 -2.19 10.29
C PHE A 110 -4.33 -1.38 11.22
N GLU A 111 -3.85 -0.27 10.70
CA GLU A 111 -2.99 0.68 11.39
C GLU A 111 -3.72 1.99 11.61
N ILE A 112 -3.49 2.61 12.77
CA ILE A 112 -3.92 3.96 13.09
C ILE A 112 -2.69 4.81 13.37
N VAL A 113 -2.60 5.96 12.72
CA VAL A 113 -1.56 6.95 12.98
C VAL A 113 -2.10 7.99 13.94
N SER A 114 -1.48 8.09 15.13
CA SER A 114 -1.81 9.12 16.12
C SER A 114 -1.33 10.50 15.66
N SER A 115 -1.95 11.55 16.18
CA SER A 115 -1.45 12.92 16.05
C SER A 115 -0.18 13.15 16.85
N GLN A 116 0.08 12.30 17.86
CA GLN A 116 1.21 12.40 18.77
C GLN A 116 2.50 11.91 18.13
N ASP A 117 3.60 12.61 18.40
CA ASP A 117 4.93 12.22 17.96
C ASP A 117 5.47 11.04 18.81
N LYS A 118 6.17 10.11 18.18
CA LYS A 118 6.83 9.00 18.86
C LYS A 118 7.91 9.54 19.80
N LYS A 119 7.83 9.22 21.09
CA LYS A 119 8.89 9.53 22.04
C LYS A 119 10.12 8.71 21.67
N SER A 120 11.17 9.32 21.12
CA SER A 120 12.45 8.69 20.88
C SER A 120 13.39 9.04 22.02
N ASP A 121 13.93 8.02 22.70
CA ASP A 121 14.99 8.19 23.71
C ASP A 121 16.35 8.53 23.08
N ASP A 122 16.45 8.47 21.74
CA ASP A 122 17.69 8.69 21.02
C ASP A 122 17.84 10.14 20.57
N LYS A 123 18.72 10.88 21.28
CA LYS A 123 19.02 12.31 21.06
C LYS A 123 19.66 12.61 19.69
N SER A 124 20.07 11.60 18.92
CA SER A 124 20.74 11.78 17.62
C SER A 124 19.81 11.89 16.41
N LYS A 125 18.49 11.63 16.58
CA LYS A 125 17.49 11.66 15.49
C LYS A 125 16.48 12.79 15.62
N LYS A 126 16.92 13.98 16.04
CA LYS A 126 16.03 15.13 16.29
C LYS A 126 15.28 15.69 15.06
N ASP A 127 15.62 15.31 13.83
CA ASP A 127 15.09 15.97 12.62
C ASP A 127 13.97 15.23 11.89
N LYS A 128 13.57 14.03 12.33
CA LYS A 128 12.39 13.33 11.78
C LYS A 128 11.41 13.02 12.89
N LYS A 129 10.40 13.87 13.05
CA LYS A 129 9.23 13.59 13.89
C LYS A 129 8.44 12.44 13.28
N GLU A 130 8.71 11.21 13.72
CA GLU A 130 7.90 10.05 13.36
C GLU A 130 6.64 10.03 14.22
N LYS A 131 5.48 9.90 13.56
CA LYS A 131 4.22 9.75 14.27
C LYS A 131 4.08 8.36 14.86
N GLN A 132 3.41 8.26 16.01
CA GLN A 132 3.16 6.98 16.64
C GLN A 132 2.10 6.21 15.84
N VAL A 133 2.38 4.93 15.56
CA VAL A 133 1.50 4.02 14.83
C VAL A 133 1.05 2.91 15.76
N PHE A 134 -0.25 2.68 15.79
CA PHE A 134 -0.88 1.63 16.57
C PHE A 134 -1.47 0.58 15.64
N TYR A 135 -1.38 -0.67 16.04
CA TYR A 135 -1.88 -1.81 15.27
C TYR A 135 -3.10 -2.40 15.95
N PHE A 136 -4.12 -2.68 15.16
CA PHE A 136 -5.39 -3.19 15.65
C PHE A 136 -5.84 -4.44 14.90
N SER A 137 -6.55 -5.30 15.63
CA SER A 137 -7.35 -6.37 15.08
C SER A 137 -8.81 -6.09 15.41
N TYR A 138 -9.68 -6.21 14.42
CA TYR A 138 -11.11 -5.99 14.54
C TYR A 138 -11.86 -7.23 14.10
N ASP A 139 -12.69 -7.78 15.00
CA ASP A 139 -13.59 -8.89 14.68
C ASP A 139 -14.92 -8.32 14.17
N TYR A 140 -15.19 -8.50 12.89
CA TYR A 140 -16.34 -7.92 12.20
C TYR A 140 -17.69 -8.37 12.78
N PRO A 141 -17.94 -9.67 13.08
CA PRO A 141 -19.22 -10.12 13.63
C PRO A 141 -19.52 -9.58 15.03
N THR A 142 -18.52 -9.49 15.90
CA THR A 142 -18.70 -9.02 17.29
C THR A 142 -18.44 -7.52 17.44
N GLN A 143 -17.91 -6.87 16.41
CA GLN A 143 -17.50 -5.45 16.42
C GLN A 143 -16.51 -5.11 17.53
N LYS A 144 -15.65 -6.08 17.89
CA LYS A 144 -14.66 -5.94 18.94
C LYS A 144 -13.32 -5.50 18.37
N LEU A 145 -12.81 -4.40 18.91
CA LEU A 145 -11.46 -3.90 18.61
C LEU A 145 -10.48 -4.45 19.65
N THR A 146 -9.32 -4.91 19.18
CA THR A 146 -8.23 -5.39 20.04
C THR A 146 -6.94 -4.69 19.63
N HIS A 147 -6.24 -4.08 20.58
CA HIS A 147 -4.94 -3.48 20.34
C HIS A 147 -3.86 -4.57 20.27
N LEU A 148 -3.05 -4.54 19.21
CA LEU A 148 -1.92 -5.46 19.01
C LEU A 148 -0.63 -4.79 19.49
N THR A 149 -0.25 -5.05 20.74
CA THR A 149 0.93 -4.41 21.37
C THR A 149 2.25 -4.97 20.84
N ASP A 150 2.27 -6.24 20.43
CA ASP A 150 3.49 -6.96 20.05
C ASP A 150 3.74 -7.00 18.54
N LYS A 151 2.90 -6.31 17.75
CA LYS A 151 3.11 -6.24 16.32
C LYS A 151 4.17 -5.19 16.01
N GLU A 152 5.39 -5.64 15.75
CA GLU A 152 6.39 -4.78 15.12
C GLU A 152 5.85 -4.28 13.77
N LYS A 153 6.14 -3.01 13.46
CA LYS A 153 5.91 -2.47 12.12
C LYS A 153 6.49 -3.47 11.11
N GLU A 154 5.66 -4.01 10.23
CA GLU A 154 6.19 -4.80 9.11
C GLU A 154 7.23 -3.94 8.40
N ALA A 155 8.47 -4.44 8.35
CA ALA A 155 9.53 -3.71 7.68
C ALA A 155 9.11 -3.44 6.23
N ASP A 156 9.28 -2.21 5.76
CA ASP A 156 8.87 -1.82 4.43
C ASP A 156 9.45 -2.78 3.39
N ARG A 157 8.58 -3.26 2.49
CA ARG A 157 9.01 -4.17 1.42
C ARG A 157 10.08 -3.48 0.57
N LYS A 158 11.25 -4.10 0.48
CA LYS A 158 12.34 -3.57 -0.35
C LYS A 158 11.93 -3.60 -1.82
N GLY A 159 12.18 -2.52 -2.52
CA GLY A 159 11.80 -2.38 -3.93
C GLY A 159 12.46 -3.39 -4.88
N TRP A 160 13.56 -4.02 -4.44
CA TRP A 160 14.24 -5.06 -5.20
C TRP A 160 13.68 -6.49 -5.00
N ALA A 161 12.75 -6.70 -4.07
CA ALA A 161 12.29 -8.02 -3.68
C ALA A 161 11.06 -8.47 -4.50
N SER A 162 11.17 -9.58 -5.22
CA SER A 162 10.06 -10.30 -5.82
C SER A 162 9.71 -11.51 -4.94
N VAL A 163 8.70 -11.36 -4.10
CA VAL A 163 8.26 -12.39 -3.14
C VAL A 163 7.33 -13.37 -3.85
N SER A 164 7.54 -14.68 -3.62
CA SER A 164 6.66 -15.74 -4.13
C SER A 164 5.23 -15.62 -3.56
N PRO A 165 4.20 -16.12 -4.26
CA PRO A 165 2.82 -16.10 -3.78
C PRO A 165 2.60 -16.75 -2.41
N ASP A 166 3.35 -17.82 -2.09
CA ASP A 166 3.33 -18.49 -0.78
C ASP A 166 4.09 -17.74 0.32
N GLY A 167 4.79 -16.64 -0.03
CA GLY A 167 5.53 -15.82 0.90
C GLY A 167 6.81 -16.45 1.47
N GLN A 168 7.32 -17.57 0.92
CA GLN A 168 8.45 -18.30 1.48
C GLN A 168 9.78 -17.96 0.82
N THR A 169 9.76 -17.53 -0.44
CA THR A 169 10.95 -17.30 -1.25
C THR A 169 10.94 -15.89 -1.84
N VAL A 170 12.12 -15.29 -1.91
CA VAL A 170 12.34 -14.00 -2.55
C VAL A 170 13.35 -14.17 -3.68
N VAL A 171 13.01 -13.73 -4.88
CA VAL A 171 13.89 -13.68 -6.05
C VAL A 171 14.27 -12.24 -6.34
N TYR A 172 15.49 -12.01 -6.77
CA TYR A 172 16.02 -10.70 -7.17
C TYR A 172 17.17 -10.86 -8.15
N ALA A 173 17.50 -9.79 -8.85
CA ALA A 173 18.68 -9.73 -9.73
C ALA A 173 19.86 -9.10 -8.98
N LYS A 174 21.06 -9.64 -9.18
CA LYS A 174 22.32 -9.13 -8.67
C LYS A 174 23.45 -9.56 -9.61
N ASP A 175 24.36 -8.66 -9.93
CA ASP A 175 25.50 -8.94 -10.84
C ASP A 175 25.08 -9.64 -12.14
N CYS A 176 24.04 -9.11 -12.76
CA CYS A 176 23.46 -9.62 -14.02
C CYS A 176 22.87 -11.04 -13.94
N ASN A 177 22.79 -11.63 -12.75
CA ASN A 177 22.28 -12.97 -12.50
C ASN A 177 21.07 -12.94 -11.57
N LEU A 178 20.31 -14.04 -11.56
CA LEU A 178 19.24 -14.27 -10.61
C LEU A 178 19.77 -14.91 -9.33
N TYR A 179 19.21 -14.43 -8.24
CA TYR A 179 19.44 -14.96 -6.90
C TYR A 179 18.12 -15.18 -6.19
N LYS A 180 18.14 -16.11 -5.23
CA LYS A 180 17.04 -16.30 -4.29
C LYS A 180 17.52 -16.29 -2.86
N MET A 181 16.63 -15.95 -1.95
CA MET A 181 16.81 -16.12 -0.51
C MET A 181 15.51 -16.58 0.15
N SER A 182 15.64 -17.12 1.36
CA SER A 182 14.47 -17.44 2.19
C SER A 182 13.79 -16.17 2.69
N ILE A 183 12.49 -16.25 3.06
CA ILE A 183 11.80 -15.13 3.71
C ILE A 183 12.45 -14.74 5.05
N ALA A 184 13.06 -15.70 5.75
CA ALA A 184 13.80 -15.43 6.98
C ALA A 184 15.02 -14.54 6.74
N ASP A 185 15.81 -14.85 5.71
CA ASP A 185 16.97 -14.04 5.31
C ASP A 185 16.54 -12.69 4.72
N TYR A 186 15.43 -12.66 4.00
CA TYR A 186 14.84 -11.39 3.55
C TYR A 186 14.48 -10.46 4.71
N ARG A 187 13.91 -10.99 5.80
CA ARG A 187 13.63 -10.20 7.01
C ARG A 187 14.88 -9.63 7.66
N LYS A 188 16.01 -10.36 7.60
CA LYS A 188 17.33 -9.81 8.02
C LYS A 188 17.74 -8.69 7.06
N ALA A 189 17.66 -8.90 5.75
CA ALA A 189 17.98 -7.89 4.74
C ALA A 189 17.10 -6.64 4.80
N GLN A 190 15.87 -6.74 5.28
CA GLN A 190 15.01 -5.60 5.54
C GLN A 190 15.55 -4.72 6.68
N LYS A 191 16.14 -5.32 7.71
CA LYS A 191 16.74 -4.63 8.86
C LYS A 191 18.12 -4.09 8.50
N ASP A 192 18.99 -4.94 7.97
CA ASP A 192 20.32 -4.58 7.49
C ASP A 192 20.67 -5.35 6.21
N GLU A 193 20.84 -4.62 5.11
CA GLU A 193 21.16 -5.22 3.80
C GLU A 193 22.59 -5.81 3.75
N LYS A 194 23.46 -5.42 4.68
CA LYS A 194 24.85 -5.86 4.76
C LYS A 194 25.09 -6.96 5.80
N ASP A 195 24.02 -7.48 6.42
CA ASP A 195 24.15 -8.56 7.40
C ASP A 195 24.80 -9.78 6.75
N SER A 196 25.97 -10.17 7.27
CA SER A 196 26.77 -11.28 6.76
C SER A 196 26.15 -12.65 6.99
N THR A 197 25.09 -12.75 7.79
CA THR A 197 24.36 -14.00 8.06
C THR A 197 23.28 -14.30 7.02
N ILE A 198 23.07 -13.40 6.06
CA ILE A 198 22.11 -13.59 4.98
C ILE A 198 22.65 -14.62 4.00
N VAL A 199 21.87 -15.68 3.79
CA VAL A 199 22.18 -16.71 2.80
C VAL A 199 21.52 -16.38 1.47
N GLU A 200 22.36 -16.12 0.46
CA GLU A 200 21.95 -15.91 -0.93
C GLU A 200 22.29 -17.12 -1.78
N VAL A 201 21.35 -17.60 -2.56
CA VAL A 201 21.56 -18.71 -3.49
C VAL A 201 21.51 -18.16 -4.92
N GLN A 202 22.63 -18.28 -5.64
CA GLN A 202 22.69 -17.90 -7.05
C GLN A 202 21.99 -18.95 -7.91
N LEU A 203 21.11 -18.49 -8.82
CA LEU A 203 20.32 -19.37 -9.70
C LEU A 203 20.90 -19.46 -11.11
N THR A 204 21.51 -18.39 -11.62
CA THR A 204 22.16 -18.31 -12.92
C THR A 204 23.59 -17.82 -12.77
N THR A 205 24.49 -18.21 -13.69
CA THR A 205 25.93 -17.92 -13.56
C THR A 205 26.53 -17.29 -14.81
N ASP A 206 25.77 -17.19 -15.89
CA ASP A 206 26.21 -16.79 -17.23
C ASP A 206 25.68 -15.39 -17.64
N GLY A 207 25.09 -14.65 -16.69
CA GLY A 207 24.63 -13.28 -16.91
C GLY A 207 25.79 -12.32 -17.20
N THR A 208 25.61 -11.48 -18.22
CA THR A 208 26.56 -10.43 -18.62
C THR A 208 25.87 -9.07 -18.68
N PRO A 209 26.62 -7.96 -18.77
CA PRO A 209 25.98 -6.63 -18.94
C PRO A 209 25.11 -6.54 -20.20
N ASP A 210 25.44 -7.30 -21.25
CA ASP A 210 24.68 -7.35 -22.50
C ASP A 210 23.50 -8.33 -22.44
N PHE A 211 23.56 -9.29 -21.52
CA PHE A 211 22.54 -10.31 -21.33
C PHE A 211 22.38 -10.61 -19.84
N GLY A 212 21.54 -9.83 -19.18
CA GLY A 212 21.27 -9.97 -17.75
C GLY A 212 19.90 -10.59 -17.48
N TYR A 213 19.86 -11.54 -16.56
CA TYR A 213 18.61 -12.16 -16.12
C TYR A 213 17.76 -11.22 -15.26
N GLY A 214 16.45 -11.19 -15.54
CA GLY A 214 15.51 -10.33 -14.80
C GLY A 214 15.73 -8.85 -15.01
N ILE A 215 16.43 -8.46 -16.06
CA ILE A 215 16.74 -7.06 -16.40
C ILE A 215 16.00 -6.71 -17.68
N PRO A 216 15.20 -5.63 -17.70
CA PRO A 216 14.54 -5.21 -18.94
C PRO A 216 15.58 -4.82 -19.99
N TYR A 217 15.32 -5.17 -21.24
CA TYR A 217 16.19 -4.91 -22.38
C TYR A 217 16.63 -3.44 -22.47
N SER A 218 15.76 -2.50 -22.10
CA SER A 218 16.04 -1.07 -22.09
C SER A 218 17.13 -0.63 -21.09
N LEU A 219 17.50 -1.49 -20.15
CA LEU A 219 18.52 -1.23 -19.13
C LEU A 219 19.81 -2.03 -19.36
N LEU A 220 19.85 -2.89 -20.38
CA LEU A 220 21.08 -3.59 -20.75
C LEU A 220 22.17 -2.59 -21.22
N ASN A 221 23.42 -3.00 -21.13
CA ASN A 221 24.58 -2.16 -21.45
C ASN A 221 24.78 -0.91 -20.59
N THR A 222 24.24 -0.89 -19.38
CA THR A 222 24.59 0.17 -18.43
C THR A 222 25.64 -0.36 -17.45
N ASP A 223 26.76 0.36 -17.29
CA ASP A 223 27.88 0.02 -16.38
C ASP A 223 27.45 -0.16 -14.91
N THR A 224 26.19 0.20 -14.61
CA THR A 224 25.62 0.15 -13.28
C THR A 224 24.91 -1.16 -12.95
N LEU A 225 24.75 -2.09 -13.90
CA LEU A 225 23.94 -3.29 -13.71
C LEU A 225 24.62 -4.37 -12.89
N CYS A 226 25.92 -4.58 -13.11
CA CYS A 226 26.72 -5.61 -12.44
C CYS A 226 27.60 -4.98 -11.34
N ASN A 227 26.99 -4.42 -10.30
CA ASN A 227 27.68 -3.66 -9.25
C ASN A 227 27.45 -4.19 -7.82
N GLY A 228 27.09 -5.45 -7.69
CA GLY A 228 26.86 -6.09 -6.40
C GLY A 228 25.57 -5.70 -5.68
N LYS A 229 24.78 -4.78 -6.24
CA LYS A 229 23.53 -4.32 -5.61
C LYS A 229 22.35 -5.21 -6.01
N ARG A 230 21.49 -5.51 -5.03
CA ARG A 230 20.22 -6.19 -5.28
C ARG A 230 19.28 -5.28 -6.07
N ARG A 231 18.65 -5.82 -7.11
CA ARG A 231 17.70 -5.15 -7.99
C ARG A 231 16.44 -6.00 -8.18
N TYR A 232 15.35 -5.38 -8.54
CA TYR A 232 14.13 -6.08 -8.88
C TYR A 232 14.36 -6.96 -10.11
N ALA A 233 14.08 -8.25 -9.96
CA ALA A 233 14.07 -9.16 -11.09
C ALA A 233 12.74 -9.01 -11.82
N TRP A 234 12.78 -8.49 -13.04
CA TRP A 234 11.61 -8.43 -13.93
C TRP A 234 11.21 -9.84 -14.35
N GLY A 235 10.02 -10.22 -13.97
CA GLY A 235 9.51 -11.56 -14.22
C GLY A 235 8.21 -11.78 -13.44
N ALA A 236 7.68 -12.99 -13.57
CA ALA A 236 6.44 -13.40 -12.92
C ALA A 236 6.60 -14.75 -12.21
N TRP A 237 5.99 -14.83 -11.03
CA TRP A 237 5.85 -16.09 -10.31
C TRP A 237 4.68 -16.91 -10.86
N SER A 238 4.85 -18.22 -10.91
CA SER A 238 3.73 -19.13 -11.07
C SER A 238 2.83 -19.10 -9.82
N PRO A 239 1.52 -19.34 -9.97
CA PRO A 239 0.59 -19.33 -8.83
C PRO A 239 0.93 -20.36 -7.74
N ASP A 240 1.59 -21.46 -8.11
CA ASP A 240 2.03 -22.52 -7.20
C ASP A 240 3.39 -22.21 -6.51
N SER A 241 3.96 -21.04 -6.76
CA SER A 241 5.24 -20.56 -6.18
C SER A 241 6.47 -21.39 -6.56
N LYS A 242 6.36 -22.32 -7.52
CA LYS A 242 7.46 -23.23 -7.89
C LYS A 242 8.35 -22.71 -9.00
N HIS A 243 7.82 -21.81 -9.84
CA HIS A 243 8.52 -21.31 -11.01
C HIS A 243 8.55 -19.78 -11.00
N PHE A 244 9.64 -19.24 -11.45
CA PHE A 244 9.81 -17.81 -11.73
C PHE A 244 10.27 -17.70 -13.20
N VAL A 245 9.53 -16.94 -14.00
CA VAL A 245 9.80 -16.70 -15.42
C VAL A 245 10.30 -15.27 -15.59
N THR A 246 11.41 -15.11 -16.30
CA THR A 246 12.05 -13.82 -16.59
C THR A 246 12.45 -13.76 -18.06
#